data_7ecc577bd82e18a9b082b735dc35029f
#
_entry.id   7ecc577bd82e18a9b082b735dc35029f
#
_cell.length_a   1.000
_cell.length_b   1.000
_cell.length_c   1.000
_cell.angle_alpha   90.00
_cell.angle_beta   90.00
_cell.angle_gamma   90.00
#
_symmetry.space_group_name_H-M   'P 1'
#
loop_
_entity.id
_entity.type
_entity.pdbx_description
1 polymer ?
#
loop_
_entity_poly.entity_id
_entity_poly.type
_entity_poly.pdbx_seq_one_letter_code
_entity_poly.pdbx_strand_id
1 'polypeptide(L)'
;MKRFFIVSAFALCQGVYAQSQGVVYFDEEWNIIKDKKKASFYRETTKQGDYYLVKDYYINGILQMEGVTSDKTPNQEVFEGKVTWYYPDGQVSTVSHFSKGTQVGEHKSYQEDGRIVQDFVYKNDSIFNGKSYGYENEYQNNMITEFKNGDVVKTIVYGKSLQGIRFEEIYAGGESYTPTEVKFYDENGKYIGSQKINKNGIYTGINVKYYASPMKVSCIENFSGQSTTYDMPTESKCYYGNGKLKKTYKSNGKTATEIVYDENGKRIGSLEYRYDKEMDWMAPYNGEKIEIDLYERTKKIISILTYKNGKGTEGKYFDQEGELQNQYFYDDEGGAKEIWSFGNGGKQVLTYRDGLPYNGSVIEGGSQSTYKDGVLMETREVNMEGKPTYEKKYDESKDIYEVKIYSDGKLKYYYTTNNRYDEDAYFSAEITPFDDKGKPMSKIVIKDGKIEKGVLKLKSYADAETVEYSKKGKWYVKRTYLEKELIKEERFKSDGDYSDYFEIYEIMLRTE
;
A
#
# COMPACT_ATOMS: atom_id res chain seq x y z
N MET A 1 -9.48 -15.50 -3.10
CA MET A 1 -9.80 -16.12 -4.41
C MET A 1 -8.86 -17.28 -4.66
N LYS A 2 -9.27 -18.51 -4.34
CA LYS A 2 -8.52 -19.72 -4.75
C LYS A 2 -8.92 -20.01 -6.20
N ARG A 3 -7.97 -19.89 -7.10
CA ARG A 3 -8.15 -20.25 -8.51
C ARG A 3 -8.24 -21.78 -8.60
N PHE A 4 -9.35 -22.28 -9.11
CA PHE A 4 -9.41 -23.67 -9.56
C PHE A 4 -8.64 -23.77 -10.88
N PHE A 5 -7.44 -24.32 -10.83
CA PHE A 5 -6.73 -24.81 -12.00
C PHE A 5 -7.07 -26.30 -12.14
N ILE A 6 -7.74 -26.66 -13.23
CA ILE A 6 -7.83 -28.06 -13.65
C ILE A 6 -6.49 -28.39 -14.30
N VAL A 7 -5.63 -29.09 -13.56
CA VAL A 7 -4.43 -29.70 -14.14
C VAL A 7 -4.78 -31.12 -14.54
N SER A 8 -4.86 -31.35 -15.85
CA SER A 8 -4.96 -32.70 -16.42
C SER A 8 -3.63 -33.42 -16.23
N ALA A 9 -3.54 -34.30 -15.23
CA ALA A 9 -2.45 -35.27 -15.12
C ALA A 9 -2.93 -36.61 -15.68
N PHE A 10 -2.42 -37.02 -16.87
CA PHE A 10 -2.56 -38.35 -17.42
C PHE A 10 -1.82 -39.34 -16.53
N ALA A 11 -2.53 -40.20 -15.80
CA ALA A 11 -2.00 -41.43 -15.28
C ALA A 11 -2.84 -42.56 -15.81
N LEU A 12 -2.28 -43.29 -16.77
CA LEU A 12 -2.81 -44.59 -17.27
C LEU A 12 -2.73 -45.61 -16.14
N CYS A 13 -3.87 -46.00 -15.55
CA CYS A 13 -4.03 -47.23 -14.82
C CYS A 13 -5.22 -47.97 -15.39
N GLN A 14 -4.97 -48.93 -16.30
CA GLN A 14 -5.98 -49.92 -16.75
C GLN A 14 -6.24 -50.89 -15.59
N GLY A 15 -7.31 -50.72 -14.87
CA GLY A 15 -7.88 -51.65 -13.95
C GLY A 15 -9.27 -52.05 -14.43
N VAL A 16 -9.43 -53.30 -14.93
CA VAL A 16 -10.74 -53.88 -15.26
C VAL A 16 -11.50 -54.06 -13.97
N TYR A 17 -12.54 -53.32 -13.73
CA TYR A 17 -13.47 -53.49 -12.61
C TYR A 17 -14.77 -54.13 -13.12
N ALA A 18 -15.03 -55.38 -12.71
CA ALA A 18 -16.34 -56.00 -12.79
C ALA A 18 -17.31 -55.23 -11.85
N GLN A 19 -18.41 -54.71 -12.40
CA GLN A 19 -19.38 -53.87 -11.65
C GLN A 19 -20.38 -54.75 -10.88
N SER A 20 -20.29 -54.72 -9.56
CA SER A 20 -21.46 -54.68 -8.67
C SER A 20 -21.87 -53.21 -8.54
N GLN A 21 -23.20 -52.90 -8.41
CA GLN A 21 -23.72 -51.60 -8.07
C GLN A 21 -23.14 -51.13 -6.72
N GLY A 22 -21.96 -50.52 -6.73
CA GLY A 22 -21.18 -50.19 -5.55
C GLY A 22 -20.99 -48.69 -5.43
N VAL A 23 -21.16 -48.17 -4.24
CA VAL A 23 -20.79 -46.81 -3.84
C VAL A 23 -19.29 -46.64 -4.10
N VAL A 24 -18.92 -45.53 -4.80
CA VAL A 24 -17.52 -45.15 -5.00
C VAL A 24 -17.18 -44.10 -3.94
N TYR A 25 -16.06 -44.29 -3.26
CA TYR A 25 -15.59 -43.34 -2.24
C TYR A 25 -14.43 -42.53 -2.74
N PHE A 26 -14.36 -41.25 -2.30
CA PHE A 26 -13.33 -40.28 -2.66
C PHE A 26 -12.74 -39.61 -1.42
N ASP A 27 -11.46 -39.21 -1.51
CA ASP A 27 -10.79 -38.34 -0.54
C ASP A 27 -11.14 -36.85 -0.80
N GLU A 28 -10.47 -35.94 -0.10
CA GLU A 28 -10.67 -34.49 -0.25
C GLU A 28 -10.28 -33.95 -1.62
N GLU A 29 -9.35 -34.61 -2.33
CA GLU A 29 -8.87 -34.26 -3.68
C GLU A 29 -9.65 -34.99 -4.79
N TRP A 30 -10.77 -35.68 -4.48
CA TRP A 30 -11.58 -36.47 -5.42
C TRP A 30 -10.84 -37.68 -6.03
N ASN A 31 -9.80 -38.19 -5.38
CA ASN A 31 -9.21 -39.46 -5.77
C ASN A 31 -10.06 -40.63 -5.28
N ILE A 32 -10.18 -41.69 -6.09
CA ILE A 32 -10.91 -42.90 -5.72
C ILE A 32 -10.14 -43.63 -4.64
N ILE A 33 -10.80 -43.92 -3.53
CA ILE A 33 -10.21 -44.68 -2.41
C ILE A 33 -11.07 -45.88 -2.04
N LYS A 34 -10.41 -46.92 -1.45
CA LYS A 34 -11.07 -48.14 -0.99
C LYS A 34 -11.50 -48.07 0.47
N ASP A 35 -10.82 -47.26 1.27
CA ASP A 35 -11.06 -47.14 2.71
C ASP A 35 -12.12 -46.09 3.00
N LYS A 36 -13.35 -46.50 3.24
CA LYS A 36 -14.47 -45.63 3.61
C LYS A 36 -14.16 -44.69 4.79
N LYS A 37 -13.28 -45.11 5.71
CA LYS A 37 -12.97 -44.29 6.90
C LYS A 37 -12.15 -43.05 6.55
N LYS A 38 -11.53 -43.02 5.40
CA LYS A 38 -10.74 -41.91 4.87
C LYS A 38 -11.49 -41.09 3.83
N ALA A 39 -12.75 -41.43 3.55
CA ALA A 39 -13.55 -40.78 2.54
C ALA A 39 -14.08 -39.43 3.03
N SER A 40 -14.02 -38.44 2.17
CA SER A 40 -14.68 -37.15 2.31
C SER A 40 -16.00 -37.10 1.55
N PHE A 41 -16.08 -37.88 0.45
CA PHE A 41 -17.27 -37.98 -0.40
C PHE A 41 -17.56 -39.43 -0.81
N TYR A 42 -18.81 -39.64 -1.25
CA TYR A 42 -19.16 -40.88 -1.92
C TYR A 42 -20.15 -40.65 -3.04
N ARG A 43 -20.13 -41.52 -4.07
CA ARG A 43 -20.98 -41.43 -5.27
C ARG A 43 -21.93 -42.61 -5.35
N GLU A 44 -23.18 -42.29 -5.67
CA GLU A 44 -24.19 -43.25 -6.12
C GLU A 44 -24.48 -42.98 -7.61
N THR A 45 -24.63 -44.06 -8.38
CA THR A 45 -24.92 -43.96 -9.82
C THR A 45 -26.11 -44.86 -10.16
N THR A 46 -27.12 -44.26 -10.81
CA THR A 46 -28.32 -44.98 -11.26
C THR A 46 -28.43 -44.89 -12.78
N LYS A 47 -28.57 -46.02 -13.47
CA LYS A 47 -28.75 -46.03 -14.93
C LYS A 47 -30.15 -45.56 -15.33
N GLN A 48 -30.23 -44.65 -16.29
CA GLN A 48 -31.46 -44.12 -16.83
C GLN A 48 -31.40 -44.12 -18.37
N GLY A 49 -31.87 -45.19 -19.00
CA GLY A 49 -31.75 -45.37 -20.45
C GLY A 49 -30.30 -45.42 -20.91
N ASP A 50 -29.93 -44.52 -21.82
CA ASP A 50 -28.54 -44.34 -22.34
C ASP A 50 -27.67 -43.43 -21.43
N TYR A 51 -28.22 -42.89 -20.38
CA TYR A 51 -27.54 -42.00 -19.45
C TYR A 51 -27.43 -42.62 -18.04
N TYR A 52 -26.73 -41.93 -17.16
CA TYR A 52 -26.61 -42.24 -15.76
C TYR A 52 -26.94 -40.97 -14.92
N LEU A 53 -27.81 -41.11 -13.94
CA LEU A 53 -27.94 -40.13 -12.86
C LEU A 53 -26.83 -40.39 -11.86
N VAL A 54 -25.96 -39.42 -11.68
CA VAL A 54 -24.87 -39.39 -10.71
C VAL A 54 -25.28 -38.48 -9.56
N LYS A 55 -25.11 -39.01 -8.33
CA LYS A 55 -25.28 -38.26 -7.09
C LYS A 55 -24.04 -38.42 -6.22
N ASP A 56 -23.41 -37.32 -5.91
CA ASP A 56 -22.30 -37.24 -4.97
C ASP A 56 -22.79 -36.71 -3.65
N TYR A 57 -22.26 -37.24 -2.59
CA TYR A 57 -22.62 -36.90 -1.23
C TYR A 57 -21.37 -36.60 -0.41
N TYR A 58 -21.49 -35.65 0.46
CA TYR A 58 -20.55 -35.50 1.58
C TYR A 58 -20.60 -36.79 2.44
N ILE A 59 -19.54 -37.09 3.14
CA ILE A 59 -19.49 -38.36 3.93
C ILE A 59 -20.57 -38.41 5.03
N ASN A 60 -21.11 -37.27 5.44
CA ASN A 60 -22.24 -37.13 6.38
C ASN A 60 -23.60 -37.43 5.76
N GLY A 61 -23.66 -37.74 4.46
CA GLY A 61 -24.89 -38.09 3.74
C GLY A 61 -25.66 -36.89 3.11
N ILE A 62 -25.16 -35.69 3.25
CA ILE A 62 -25.74 -34.51 2.57
C ILE A 62 -25.35 -34.56 1.08
N LEU A 63 -26.31 -34.31 0.19
CA LEU A 63 -26.06 -34.25 -1.25
C LEU A 63 -25.07 -33.11 -1.57
N GLN A 64 -24.01 -33.48 -2.33
CA GLN A 64 -22.98 -32.52 -2.76
C GLN A 64 -23.19 -32.14 -4.24
N MET A 65 -23.57 -33.11 -5.08
CA MET A 65 -23.86 -32.86 -6.52
C MET A 65 -24.88 -33.85 -7.03
N GLU A 66 -25.72 -33.40 -7.97
CA GLU A 66 -26.52 -34.30 -8.80
C GLU A 66 -26.52 -33.82 -10.25
N GLY A 67 -26.44 -34.78 -11.17
CA GLY A 67 -26.47 -34.51 -12.59
C GLY A 67 -26.65 -35.78 -13.42
N VAL A 68 -27.04 -35.60 -14.69
CA VAL A 68 -27.14 -36.67 -15.67
C VAL A 68 -25.91 -36.62 -16.56
N THR A 69 -25.33 -37.81 -16.82
CA THR A 69 -24.14 -37.90 -17.67
C THR A 69 -24.24 -39.11 -18.63
N SER A 70 -23.62 -39.02 -19.80
CA SER A 70 -23.46 -40.19 -20.69
C SER A 70 -22.24 -41.04 -20.33
N ASP A 71 -21.23 -40.50 -19.66
CA ASP A 71 -20.10 -41.27 -19.09
C ASP A 71 -20.11 -41.07 -17.57
N LYS A 72 -20.22 -42.21 -16.82
CA LYS A 72 -20.23 -42.25 -15.36
C LYS A 72 -18.87 -42.36 -14.72
N THR A 73 -17.82 -42.48 -15.54
CA THR A 73 -16.44 -42.61 -15.06
C THR A 73 -16.08 -41.35 -14.24
N PRO A 74 -15.66 -41.47 -12.98
CA PRO A 74 -15.30 -40.34 -12.16
C PRO A 74 -14.24 -39.48 -12.82
N ASN A 75 -14.42 -38.14 -12.80
CA ASN A 75 -13.59 -37.10 -13.43
C ASN A 75 -13.57 -37.14 -14.98
N GLN A 76 -14.46 -37.91 -15.63
CA GLN A 76 -14.64 -37.99 -17.07
C GLN A 76 -16.11 -37.84 -17.47
N GLU A 77 -16.92 -37.30 -16.59
CA GLU A 77 -18.35 -37.12 -16.80
C GLU A 77 -18.63 -36.24 -18.00
N VAL A 78 -19.49 -36.70 -18.89
CA VAL A 78 -20.04 -35.94 -20.01
C VAL A 78 -21.48 -35.56 -19.65
N PHE A 79 -21.63 -34.47 -18.92
CA PHE A 79 -22.94 -34.04 -18.42
C PHE A 79 -23.92 -33.63 -19.54
N GLU A 80 -25.20 -33.88 -19.31
CA GLU A 80 -26.32 -33.49 -20.15
C GLU A 80 -27.44 -32.92 -19.30
N GLY A 81 -27.98 -31.75 -19.69
CA GLY A 81 -29.03 -31.05 -18.95
C GLY A 81 -28.49 -30.33 -17.68
N LYS A 82 -29.35 -30.27 -16.69
CA LYS A 82 -29.11 -29.56 -15.43
C LYS A 82 -28.19 -30.36 -14.51
N VAL A 83 -27.15 -29.71 -13.96
CA VAL A 83 -26.32 -30.21 -12.87
C VAL A 83 -26.40 -29.21 -11.69
N THR A 84 -26.57 -29.73 -10.48
CA THR A 84 -26.70 -28.93 -9.26
C THR A 84 -25.65 -29.36 -8.25
N TRP A 85 -24.93 -28.42 -7.69
CA TRP A 85 -23.99 -28.58 -6.58
C TRP A 85 -24.54 -27.95 -5.31
N TYR A 86 -24.16 -28.51 -4.18
CA TYR A 86 -24.65 -28.08 -2.87
C TYR A 86 -23.49 -27.84 -1.90
N TYR A 87 -23.71 -26.98 -0.96
CA TYR A 87 -22.85 -26.78 0.20
C TYR A 87 -23.01 -27.89 1.24
N PRO A 88 -22.07 -28.03 2.21
CA PRO A 88 -22.16 -29.04 3.28
C PRO A 88 -23.39 -28.93 4.18
N ASP A 89 -24.08 -27.78 4.19
CA ASP A 89 -25.34 -27.55 4.90
C ASP A 89 -26.58 -27.94 4.07
N GLY A 90 -26.38 -28.36 2.81
CA GLY A 90 -27.44 -28.75 1.88
C GLY A 90 -28.04 -27.60 1.06
N GLN A 91 -27.57 -26.35 1.23
CA GLN A 91 -27.97 -25.26 0.37
C GLN A 91 -27.35 -25.38 -1.02
N VAL A 92 -28.06 -24.91 -2.06
CA VAL A 92 -27.53 -24.88 -3.42
C VAL A 92 -26.35 -23.93 -3.51
N SER A 93 -25.20 -24.43 -3.99
CA SER A 93 -24.02 -23.60 -4.28
C SER A 93 -23.96 -23.20 -5.75
N THR A 94 -24.31 -24.11 -6.66
CA THR A 94 -24.23 -23.85 -8.11
C THR A 94 -25.28 -24.65 -8.87
N VAL A 95 -25.87 -24.04 -9.88
CA VAL A 95 -26.69 -24.69 -10.90
C VAL A 95 -26.12 -24.36 -12.26
N SER A 96 -25.87 -25.37 -13.08
CA SER A 96 -25.40 -25.18 -14.48
C SER A 96 -26.14 -26.12 -15.41
N HIS A 97 -26.15 -25.76 -16.71
CA HIS A 97 -26.70 -26.60 -17.78
C HIS A 97 -25.59 -26.99 -18.74
N PHE A 98 -25.66 -28.23 -19.21
CA PHE A 98 -24.68 -28.81 -20.13
C PHE A 98 -25.38 -29.47 -21.31
N SER A 99 -24.69 -29.49 -22.42
CA SER A 99 -25.03 -30.34 -23.58
C SER A 99 -23.76 -31.00 -24.09
N LYS A 100 -23.73 -32.32 -24.06
CA LYS A 100 -22.58 -33.16 -24.44
C LYS A 100 -21.28 -32.71 -23.73
N GLY A 101 -21.37 -32.44 -22.43
CA GLY A 101 -20.26 -31.98 -21.60
C GLY A 101 -19.90 -30.50 -21.73
N THR A 102 -20.45 -29.77 -22.69
CA THR A 102 -20.21 -28.35 -22.91
C THR A 102 -21.23 -27.52 -22.10
N GLN A 103 -20.76 -26.52 -21.36
CA GLN A 103 -21.64 -25.64 -20.59
C GLN A 103 -22.46 -24.72 -21.52
N VAL A 104 -23.77 -24.75 -21.35
CA VAL A 104 -24.73 -23.99 -22.17
C VAL A 104 -25.90 -23.50 -21.30
N GLY A 105 -26.62 -22.46 -21.76
CA GLY A 105 -27.82 -22.00 -21.06
C GLY A 105 -27.55 -21.38 -19.68
N GLU A 106 -28.51 -21.54 -18.80
CA GLU A 106 -28.49 -20.90 -17.49
C GLU A 106 -27.42 -21.46 -16.55
N HIS A 107 -26.73 -20.53 -15.86
CA HIS A 107 -25.80 -20.84 -14.77
C HIS A 107 -26.05 -19.85 -13.62
N LYS A 108 -26.17 -20.39 -12.40
CA LYS A 108 -26.27 -19.59 -11.18
C LYS A 108 -25.34 -20.13 -10.11
N SER A 109 -24.60 -19.24 -9.45
CA SER A 109 -23.80 -19.61 -8.27
C SER A 109 -24.13 -18.69 -7.10
N TYR A 110 -23.97 -19.20 -5.91
CA TYR A 110 -24.37 -18.57 -4.66
C TYR A 110 -23.23 -18.62 -3.66
N GLN A 111 -23.21 -17.75 -2.66
CA GLN A 111 -22.41 -17.89 -1.44
C GLN A 111 -23.14 -18.81 -0.44
N GLU A 112 -22.43 -19.23 0.61
CA GLU A 112 -23.01 -20.07 1.70
C GLU A 112 -24.20 -19.39 2.40
N ASP A 113 -24.26 -18.06 2.39
CA ASP A 113 -25.36 -17.30 2.96
C ASP A 113 -26.55 -17.13 1.98
N GLY A 114 -26.51 -17.78 0.82
CA GLY A 114 -27.54 -17.79 -0.22
C GLY A 114 -27.50 -16.57 -1.15
N ARG A 115 -26.58 -15.61 -0.99
CA ARG A 115 -26.45 -14.49 -1.93
C ARG A 115 -25.92 -14.96 -3.28
N ILE A 116 -26.56 -14.47 -4.35
CA ILE A 116 -26.15 -14.79 -5.72
C ILE A 116 -24.79 -14.17 -6.05
N VAL A 117 -23.87 -14.95 -6.66
CA VAL A 117 -22.56 -14.47 -7.11
C VAL A 117 -22.50 -14.36 -8.62
N GLN A 118 -23.16 -15.31 -9.31
CA GLN A 118 -23.20 -15.35 -10.78
C GLN A 118 -24.61 -15.70 -11.23
N ASP A 119 -25.07 -15.00 -12.25
CA ASP A 119 -26.31 -15.26 -12.96
C ASP A 119 -26.02 -15.07 -14.46
N PHE A 120 -25.60 -16.16 -15.11
CA PHE A 120 -25.10 -16.13 -16.48
C PHE A 120 -25.96 -17.00 -17.41
N VAL A 121 -25.86 -16.67 -18.69
CA VAL A 121 -26.19 -17.57 -19.80
C VAL A 121 -24.91 -17.90 -20.53
N TYR A 122 -24.58 -19.19 -20.59
CA TYR A 122 -23.42 -19.71 -21.31
C TYR A 122 -23.74 -20.11 -22.74
N LYS A 123 -22.76 -19.97 -23.62
CA LYS A 123 -22.75 -20.45 -24.98
C LYS A 123 -21.38 -21.06 -25.29
N ASN A 124 -21.32 -22.39 -25.43
CA ASN A 124 -20.07 -23.13 -25.69
C ASN A 124 -18.96 -22.78 -24.70
N ASP A 125 -19.20 -23.06 -23.40
CA ASP A 125 -18.27 -22.83 -22.28
C ASP A 125 -17.88 -21.36 -22.03
N SER A 126 -18.46 -20.40 -22.76
CA SER A 126 -18.18 -18.98 -22.61
C SER A 126 -19.38 -18.23 -22.07
N ILE A 127 -19.16 -17.28 -21.17
CA ILE A 127 -20.21 -16.36 -20.70
C ILE A 127 -20.72 -15.58 -21.91
N PHE A 128 -22.02 -15.67 -22.18
CA PHE A 128 -22.67 -14.95 -23.29
C PHE A 128 -23.43 -13.72 -22.78
N ASN A 129 -24.29 -13.88 -21.80
CA ASN A 129 -25.03 -12.79 -21.17
C ASN A 129 -25.10 -13.02 -19.66
N GLY A 130 -25.46 -11.97 -18.92
CA GLY A 130 -25.78 -12.10 -17.49
C GLY A 130 -25.06 -11.11 -16.60
N LYS A 131 -24.99 -11.46 -15.31
CA LYS A 131 -24.41 -10.59 -14.27
C LYS A 131 -23.55 -11.36 -13.30
N SER A 132 -22.44 -10.76 -12.87
CA SER A 132 -21.69 -11.17 -11.69
C SER A 132 -21.87 -10.14 -10.58
N TYR A 133 -21.88 -10.62 -9.33
CA TYR A 133 -22.06 -9.83 -8.12
C TYR A 133 -20.83 -9.97 -7.24
N GLY A 134 -20.12 -8.87 -7.04
CA GLY A 134 -19.03 -8.75 -6.07
C GLY A 134 -19.57 -8.14 -4.79
N TYR A 135 -19.29 -8.76 -3.65
CA TYR A 135 -19.71 -8.25 -2.35
C TYR A 135 -18.53 -7.61 -1.63
N GLU A 136 -18.84 -6.60 -0.81
CA GLU A 136 -17.85 -5.85 -0.07
C GLU A 136 -17.06 -6.75 0.88
N ASN A 137 -15.74 -6.56 0.83
CA ASN A 137 -14.79 -7.03 1.82
C ASN A 137 -13.80 -5.89 2.12
N GLU A 138 -12.74 -6.12 2.88
CA GLU A 138 -11.74 -5.08 3.21
C GLU A 138 -11.03 -4.49 1.97
N TYR A 139 -11.05 -5.18 0.83
CA TYR A 139 -10.35 -4.79 -0.40
C TYR A 139 -11.28 -4.38 -1.55
N GLN A 140 -12.58 -4.63 -1.48
CA GLN A 140 -13.50 -4.52 -2.59
C GLN A 140 -14.85 -3.92 -2.18
N ASN A 141 -15.36 -2.99 -2.99
CA ASN A 141 -16.73 -2.48 -2.85
C ASN A 141 -17.75 -3.48 -3.44
N ASN A 142 -19.02 -3.33 -3.04
CA ASN A 142 -20.12 -4.01 -3.71
C ASN A 142 -20.19 -3.57 -5.18
N MET A 143 -20.26 -4.53 -6.09
CA MET A 143 -20.31 -4.25 -7.53
C MET A 143 -21.14 -5.25 -8.29
N ILE A 144 -21.72 -4.81 -9.41
CA ILE A 144 -22.41 -5.65 -10.38
C ILE A 144 -21.77 -5.43 -11.74
N THR A 145 -21.30 -6.51 -12.39
CA THR A 145 -20.79 -6.47 -13.75
C THR A 145 -21.78 -7.16 -14.68
N GLU A 146 -22.19 -6.47 -15.75
CA GLU A 146 -23.12 -6.95 -16.75
C GLU A 146 -22.38 -7.37 -18.03
N PHE A 147 -22.75 -8.56 -18.54
CA PHE A 147 -22.21 -9.15 -19.76
C PHE A 147 -23.26 -9.22 -20.85
N LYS A 148 -22.89 -8.91 -22.09
CA LYS A 148 -23.73 -9.02 -23.25
C LYS A 148 -22.92 -9.48 -24.46
N ASN A 149 -23.39 -10.56 -25.12
CA ASN A 149 -22.72 -11.18 -26.26
C ASN A 149 -21.24 -11.54 -26.01
N GLY A 150 -20.89 -11.92 -24.79
CA GLY A 150 -19.52 -12.28 -24.39
C GLY A 150 -18.72 -11.14 -23.80
N ASP A 151 -19.14 -9.89 -24.01
CA ASP A 151 -18.40 -8.70 -23.57
C ASP A 151 -18.95 -8.13 -22.26
N VAL A 152 -18.06 -7.55 -21.45
CA VAL A 152 -18.46 -6.66 -20.37
C VAL A 152 -18.99 -5.37 -21.00
N VAL A 153 -20.23 -5.01 -20.67
CA VAL A 153 -20.87 -3.78 -21.18
C VAL A 153 -21.06 -2.73 -20.12
N LYS A 154 -21.10 -3.13 -18.84
CA LYS A 154 -21.34 -2.21 -17.74
C LYS A 154 -20.83 -2.79 -16.40
N THR A 155 -20.27 -1.92 -15.58
CA THR A 155 -20.00 -2.19 -14.15
C THR A 155 -20.68 -1.13 -13.31
N ILE A 156 -21.39 -1.53 -12.27
CA ILE A 156 -22.04 -0.63 -11.32
C ILE A 156 -21.33 -0.81 -9.97
N VAL A 157 -20.80 0.26 -9.42
CA VAL A 157 -20.13 0.26 -8.10
C VAL A 157 -21.02 0.97 -7.09
N TYR A 158 -21.28 0.29 -5.99
CA TYR A 158 -22.12 0.77 -4.88
C TYR A 158 -21.28 1.24 -3.70
N GLY A 159 -21.87 2.05 -2.82
CA GLY A 159 -21.35 2.31 -1.49
C GLY A 159 -21.48 1.09 -0.58
N LYS A 160 -21.01 1.23 0.66
CA LYS A 160 -21.18 0.20 1.70
C LYS A 160 -22.66 -0.21 1.80
N SER A 161 -22.90 -1.49 2.00
CA SER A 161 -24.23 -2.08 2.17
C SER A 161 -25.15 -2.03 0.95
N LEU A 162 -24.64 -1.89 -0.28
CA LEU A 162 -25.41 -1.75 -1.52
C LEU A 162 -26.38 -0.54 -1.53
N GLN A 163 -26.20 0.40 -0.61
CA GLN A 163 -27.03 1.60 -0.53
C GLN A 163 -26.43 2.72 -1.38
N GLY A 164 -27.09 3.00 -2.51
CA GLY A 164 -26.73 4.04 -3.45
C GLY A 164 -25.58 3.67 -4.41
N ILE A 165 -25.80 3.98 -5.66
CA ILE A 165 -24.80 3.84 -6.72
C ILE A 165 -23.77 4.94 -6.54
N ARG A 166 -22.46 4.61 -6.56
CA ARG A 166 -21.35 5.57 -6.63
C ARG A 166 -21.12 6.00 -8.06
N PHE A 167 -20.84 5.03 -8.90
CA PHE A 167 -20.61 5.26 -10.32
C PHE A 167 -20.98 4.03 -11.16
N GLU A 168 -21.20 4.26 -12.44
CA GLU A 168 -21.38 3.24 -13.46
C GLU A 168 -20.31 3.42 -14.53
N GLU A 169 -19.59 2.37 -14.83
CA GLU A 169 -18.66 2.28 -15.96
C GLU A 169 -19.36 1.64 -17.15
N ILE A 170 -19.27 2.26 -18.31
CA ILE A 170 -19.87 1.79 -19.55
C ILE A 170 -18.76 1.49 -20.54
N TYR A 171 -18.80 0.30 -21.12
CA TYR A 171 -17.78 -0.22 -22.02
C TYR A 171 -18.34 -0.32 -23.46
N ALA A 172 -17.45 -0.18 -24.43
CA ALA A 172 -17.83 -0.33 -25.85
C ALA A 172 -18.02 -1.81 -26.27
N GLY A 173 -17.57 -2.75 -25.44
CA GLY A 173 -17.43 -4.16 -25.77
C GLY A 173 -16.09 -4.46 -26.48
N GLY A 174 -15.84 -5.76 -26.75
CA GLY A 174 -14.58 -6.25 -27.28
C GLY A 174 -13.48 -6.39 -26.22
N GLU A 175 -12.23 -6.46 -26.66
CA GLU A 175 -11.08 -6.70 -25.79
C GLU A 175 -10.68 -5.51 -24.88
N SER A 176 -11.40 -4.38 -24.97
CA SER A 176 -11.08 -3.18 -24.20
C SER A 176 -11.69 -3.23 -22.80
N TYR A 177 -10.84 -3.28 -21.80
CA TYR A 177 -11.23 -3.15 -20.39
C TYR A 177 -11.29 -1.69 -19.89
N THR A 178 -11.11 -0.71 -20.80
CA THR A 178 -11.20 0.71 -20.46
C THR A 178 -12.63 1.19 -20.72
N PRO A 179 -13.32 1.79 -19.73
CA PRO A 179 -14.65 2.33 -19.93
C PRO A 179 -14.61 3.51 -20.92
N THR A 180 -15.64 3.65 -21.73
CA THR A 180 -15.84 4.78 -22.64
C THR A 180 -16.56 5.94 -21.96
N GLU A 181 -17.35 5.64 -20.93
CA GLU A 181 -18.04 6.62 -20.11
C GLU A 181 -18.10 6.12 -18.65
N VAL A 182 -17.94 7.04 -17.70
CA VAL A 182 -18.21 6.78 -16.27
C VAL A 182 -19.26 7.79 -15.80
N LYS A 183 -20.36 7.32 -15.23
CA LYS A 183 -21.45 8.14 -14.67
C LYS A 183 -21.33 8.16 -13.17
N PHE A 184 -21.49 9.34 -12.56
CA PHE A 184 -21.30 9.57 -11.13
C PHE A 184 -22.60 10.01 -10.45
N TYR A 185 -22.76 9.60 -9.19
CA TYR A 185 -23.95 9.85 -8.38
C TYR A 185 -23.56 10.36 -6.99
N ASP A 186 -24.43 11.15 -6.37
CA ASP A 186 -24.26 11.58 -4.97
C ASP A 186 -24.68 10.48 -3.98
N GLU A 187 -24.55 10.76 -2.69
CA GLU A 187 -24.91 9.85 -1.60
C GLU A 187 -26.40 9.47 -1.58
N ASN A 188 -27.27 10.22 -2.26
CA ASN A 188 -28.70 9.96 -2.38
C ASN A 188 -29.07 9.23 -3.69
N GLY A 189 -28.06 8.88 -4.50
CA GLY A 189 -28.24 8.26 -5.82
C GLY A 189 -28.67 9.24 -6.92
N LYS A 190 -28.54 10.55 -6.69
CA LYS A 190 -28.81 11.57 -7.71
C LYS A 190 -27.61 11.67 -8.64
N TYR A 191 -27.88 11.64 -9.95
CA TYR A 191 -26.86 11.82 -10.99
C TYR A 191 -26.19 13.20 -10.89
N ILE A 192 -24.85 13.21 -10.85
CA ILE A 192 -24.02 14.43 -10.81
C ILE A 192 -23.55 14.81 -12.21
N GLY A 193 -23.04 13.84 -12.95
CA GLY A 193 -22.44 14.04 -14.27
C GLY A 193 -21.73 12.80 -14.77
N SER A 194 -21.11 12.91 -15.95
CA SER A 194 -20.29 11.81 -16.48
C SER A 194 -18.96 12.31 -17.03
N GLN A 195 -17.97 11.41 -16.98
CA GLN A 195 -16.70 11.54 -17.66
C GLN A 195 -16.70 10.62 -18.87
N LYS A 196 -16.35 11.14 -20.03
CA LYS A 196 -16.14 10.39 -21.25
C LYS A 196 -14.68 10.21 -21.52
N ILE A 197 -14.31 9.03 -22.00
CA ILE A 197 -12.95 8.64 -22.29
C ILE A 197 -12.90 8.26 -23.77
N ASN A 198 -12.12 8.97 -24.57
CA ASN A 198 -11.98 8.64 -25.97
C ASN A 198 -10.94 7.53 -26.18
N LYS A 199 -10.83 7.03 -27.43
CA LYS A 199 -9.87 5.97 -27.81
C LYS A 199 -8.40 6.29 -27.57
N ASN A 200 -8.06 7.56 -27.36
CA ASN A 200 -6.71 8.02 -27.05
C ASN A 200 -6.49 8.22 -25.54
N GLY A 201 -7.45 7.80 -24.69
CA GLY A 201 -7.38 7.97 -23.23
C GLY A 201 -7.63 9.40 -22.74
N ILE A 202 -8.15 10.30 -23.61
CA ILE A 202 -8.43 11.69 -23.22
C ILE A 202 -9.78 11.78 -22.53
N TYR A 203 -9.80 12.44 -21.37
CA TYR A 203 -10.98 12.62 -20.51
C TYR A 203 -11.70 13.93 -20.81
N THR A 204 -13.02 13.87 -20.83
CA THR A 204 -13.91 15.06 -20.93
C THR A 204 -15.08 14.91 -19.96
N GLY A 205 -15.60 16.03 -19.45
CA GLY A 205 -16.74 16.05 -18.55
C GLY A 205 -16.38 15.93 -17.07
N ILE A 206 -17.28 15.39 -16.28
CA ILE A 206 -17.26 15.41 -14.82
C ILE A 206 -16.63 14.13 -14.28
N ASN A 207 -15.62 14.26 -13.44
CA ASN A 207 -15.12 13.21 -12.54
C ASN A 207 -15.52 13.52 -11.10
N VAL A 208 -15.84 12.51 -10.31
CA VAL A 208 -16.23 12.65 -8.91
C VAL A 208 -15.38 11.74 -8.03
N LYS A 209 -14.78 12.33 -7.00
CA LYS A 209 -14.08 11.59 -5.93
C LYS A 209 -14.98 11.50 -4.70
N TYR A 210 -14.86 10.42 -3.97
CA TYR A 210 -15.68 10.15 -2.78
C TYR A 210 -14.80 9.92 -1.55
N TYR A 211 -15.33 10.23 -0.38
CA TYR A 211 -14.79 9.76 0.89
C TYR A 211 -14.98 8.24 1.01
N ALA A 212 -14.05 7.57 1.69
CA ALA A 212 -14.14 6.13 1.89
C ALA A 212 -15.31 5.75 2.80
N SER A 213 -15.55 6.53 3.86
CA SER A 213 -16.66 6.31 4.80
C SER A 213 -16.92 7.57 5.64
N PRO A 214 -18.18 8.06 5.75
CA PRO A 214 -19.35 7.67 4.96
C PRO A 214 -19.17 8.04 3.47
N MET A 215 -19.88 7.34 2.58
CA MET A 215 -19.84 7.65 1.17
C MET A 215 -20.48 9.02 0.90
N LYS A 216 -19.63 10.04 0.73
CA LYS A 216 -20.02 11.39 0.35
C LYS A 216 -19.11 11.87 -0.76
N VAL A 217 -19.59 12.79 -1.58
CA VAL A 217 -18.76 13.45 -2.57
C VAL A 217 -17.66 14.25 -1.87
N SER A 218 -16.40 13.95 -2.20
CA SER A 218 -15.25 14.70 -1.70
C SER A 218 -14.77 15.75 -2.69
N CYS A 219 -14.77 15.46 -4.00
CA CYS A 219 -14.46 16.44 -5.05
C CYS A 219 -15.29 16.18 -6.31
N ILE A 220 -15.62 17.26 -7.01
CA ILE A 220 -16.17 17.28 -8.37
C ILE A 220 -15.16 18.03 -9.24
N GLU A 221 -14.68 17.39 -10.30
CA GLU A 221 -13.67 17.89 -11.22
C GLU A 221 -14.23 17.93 -12.64
N ASN A 222 -14.00 18.98 -13.41
CA ASN A 222 -14.43 19.10 -14.80
C ASN A 222 -13.20 19.15 -15.72
N PHE A 223 -13.20 18.31 -16.75
CA PHE A 223 -12.13 18.14 -17.74
C PHE A 223 -12.59 18.58 -19.12
N SER A 224 -11.75 19.34 -19.83
CA SER A 224 -12.04 19.83 -21.20
C SER A 224 -11.49 18.97 -22.34
N GLY A 225 -10.66 17.98 -22.01
CA GLY A 225 -10.02 17.10 -23.02
C GLY A 225 -8.86 17.71 -23.76
N GLN A 226 -8.16 18.69 -23.16
CA GLN A 226 -7.07 19.40 -23.84
C GLN A 226 -5.67 18.87 -23.55
N SER A 227 -5.48 17.86 -22.71
CA SER A 227 -4.15 17.31 -22.41
C SER A 227 -4.08 15.79 -22.44
N THR A 228 -2.91 15.30 -22.83
CA THR A 228 -2.63 13.87 -22.97
C THR A 228 -1.75 13.30 -21.86
N THR A 229 -1.14 14.14 -20.99
CA THR A 229 -0.12 13.65 -20.06
C THR A 229 -0.40 13.93 -18.58
N TYR A 230 -1.04 15.06 -18.26
CA TYR A 230 -1.46 15.42 -16.91
C TYR A 230 -2.74 16.25 -17.01
N ASP A 231 -3.88 15.58 -17.21
CA ASP A 231 -5.17 16.27 -17.31
C ASP A 231 -5.51 16.95 -15.98
N MET A 232 -5.11 18.21 -15.89
CA MET A 232 -5.59 19.10 -14.84
C MET A 232 -7.04 19.49 -15.15
N PRO A 233 -7.94 19.43 -14.17
CA PRO A 233 -9.30 19.86 -14.37
C PRO A 233 -9.34 21.35 -14.72
N THR A 234 -10.27 21.76 -15.58
CA THR A 234 -10.55 23.17 -15.83
C THR A 234 -11.26 23.84 -14.67
N GLU A 235 -12.03 23.07 -13.90
CA GLU A 235 -12.67 23.50 -12.67
C GLU A 235 -12.73 22.32 -11.68
N SER A 236 -12.49 22.59 -10.40
CA SER A 236 -12.79 21.62 -9.34
C SER A 236 -13.43 22.28 -8.12
N LYS A 237 -14.27 21.50 -7.43
CA LYS A 237 -14.87 21.85 -6.15
C LYS A 237 -14.72 20.68 -5.21
N CYS A 238 -13.96 20.88 -4.13
CA CYS A 238 -13.77 19.84 -3.11
C CYS A 238 -14.46 20.28 -1.80
N TYR A 239 -14.97 19.30 -1.08
CA TYR A 239 -15.82 19.51 0.09
C TYR A 239 -15.23 18.82 1.31
N TYR A 240 -15.52 19.33 2.49
CA TYR A 240 -15.34 18.64 3.76
C TYR A 240 -16.40 17.54 3.95
N GLY A 241 -16.17 16.58 4.83
CA GLY A 241 -17.15 15.53 5.16
C GLY A 241 -18.49 16.06 5.69
N ASN A 242 -18.55 17.31 6.18
CA ASN A 242 -19.79 18.01 6.54
C ASN A 242 -20.53 18.65 5.35
N GLY A 243 -20.00 18.50 4.12
CA GLY A 243 -20.58 19.03 2.88
C GLY A 243 -20.26 20.50 2.57
N LYS A 244 -19.53 21.20 3.46
CA LYS A 244 -19.09 22.57 3.18
C LYS A 244 -17.90 22.58 2.22
N LEU A 245 -17.80 23.62 1.42
CA LEU A 245 -16.74 23.81 0.45
C LEU A 245 -15.38 23.90 1.16
N LYS A 246 -14.41 23.07 0.71
CA LYS A 246 -13.03 23.03 1.18
C LYS A 246 -12.11 23.78 0.25
N LYS A 247 -12.25 23.55 -1.07
CA LYS A 247 -11.37 24.11 -2.08
C LYS A 247 -12.09 24.28 -3.41
N THR A 248 -11.77 25.35 -4.12
CA THR A 248 -12.11 25.52 -5.55
C THR A 248 -10.86 25.73 -6.35
N TYR A 249 -10.86 25.24 -7.58
CA TYR A 249 -9.83 25.49 -8.58
C TYR A 249 -10.51 25.84 -9.89
N LYS A 250 -10.00 26.84 -10.59
CA LYS A 250 -10.50 27.24 -11.92
C LYS A 250 -9.35 27.66 -12.81
N SER A 251 -9.28 27.06 -13.99
CA SER A 251 -8.24 27.29 -15.01
C SER A 251 -8.84 27.70 -16.36
N ASN A 252 -8.11 28.53 -17.09
CA ASN A 252 -8.37 28.86 -18.51
C ASN A 252 -7.29 28.29 -19.45
N GLY A 253 -6.44 27.39 -18.96
CA GLY A 253 -5.33 26.79 -19.69
C GLY A 253 -4.03 27.61 -19.68
N LYS A 254 -4.07 28.90 -19.33
CA LYS A 254 -2.89 29.76 -19.21
C LYS A 254 -2.64 30.21 -17.78
N THR A 255 -3.70 30.44 -17.05
CA THR A 255 -3.70 30.81 -15.64
C THR A 255 -4.75 30.00 -14.91
N ALA A 256 -4.54 29.78 -13.62
CA ALA A 256 -5.54 29.21 -12.75
C ALA A 256 -5.56 29.91 -11.39
N THR A 257 -6.68 29.76 -10.69
CA THR A 257 -6.85 30.25 -9.31
C THR A 257 -7.38 29.12 -8.45
N GLU A 258 -6.72 28.89 -7.33
CA GLU A 258 -7.19 28.02 -6.24
C GLU A 258 -7.61 28.91 -5.06
N ILE A 259 -8.73 28.56 -4.42
CA ILE A 259 -9.21 29.21 -3.20
C ILE A 259 -9.48 28.12 -2.17
N VAL A 260 -8.96 28.30 -0.97
CA VAL A 260 -9.13 27.35 0.16
C VAL A 260 -10.01 28.00 1.22
N TYR A 261 -10.89 27.18 1.81
CA TYR A 261 -11.84 27.58 2.84
C TYR A 261 -11.64 26.68 4.08
N ASP A 262 -11.92 27.23 5.26
CA ASP A 262 -12.02 26.44 6.50
C ASP A 262 -13.34 25.65 6.55
N GLU A 263 -13.48 24.78 7.54
CA GLU A 263 -14.70 23.97 7.72
C GLU A 263 -15.95 24.81 8.11
N ASN A 264 -15.81 26.10 8.39
CA ASN A 264 -16.90 27.02 8.60
C ASN A 264 -17.34 27.74 7.30
N GLY A 265 -16.56 27.56 6.22
CA GLY A 265 -16.79 28.18 4.92
C GLY A 265 -16.14 29.56 4.78
N LYS A 266 -15.28 29.99 5.70
CA LYS A 266 -14.49 31.20 5.59
C LYS A 266 -13.29 30.97 4.70
N ARG A 267 -13.06 31.85 3.72
CA ARG A 267 -11.83 31.82 2.90
C ARG A 267 -10.61 32.04 3.78
N ILE A 268 -9.63 31.14 3.67
CA ILE A 268 -8.36 31.15 4.42
C ILE A 268 -7.15 31.42 3.56
N GLY A 269 -7.23 31.16 2.24
CA GLY A 269 -6.15 31.45 1.32
C GLY A 269 -6.54 31.39 -0.14
N SER A 270 -5.63 31.82 -1.00
CA SER A 270 -5.74 31.64 -2.45
C SER A 270 -4.38 31.62 -3.11
N LEU A 271 -4.29 30.88 -4.21
CA LEU A 271 -3.08 30.76 -5.02
C LEU A 271 -3.42 30.95 -6.49
N GLU A 272 -2.65 31.82 -7.16
CA GLU A 272 -2.64 31.96 -8.61
C GLU A 272 -1.58 31.01 -9.20
N TYR A 273 -1.90 30.40 -10.32
CA TYR A 273 -1.00 29.55 -11.11
C TYR A 273 -0.81 30.16 -12.49
N ARG A 274 0.34 29.91 -13.10
CA ARG A 274 0.62 30.18 -14.51
C ARG A 274 1.15 28.91 -15.19
N TYR A 275 0.77 28.74 -16.46
CA TYR A 275 1.27 27.63 -17.25
C TYR A 275 2.76 27.82 -17.54
N ASP A 276 3.55 26.85 -17.14
CA ASP A 276 4.97 26.76 -17.42
C ASP A 276 5.17 25.87 -18.66
N LYS A 277 5.74 26.46 -19.73
CA LYS A 277 5.94 25.76 -21.00
C LYS A 277 7.10 24.75 -20.95
N GLU A 278 8.08 24.96 -20.09
CA GLU A 278 9.26 24.08 -19.98
C GLU A 278 8.90 22.80 -19.21
N MET A 279 8.07 22.94 -18.19
CA MET A 279 7.63 21.81 -17.35
C MET A 279 6.29 21.21 -17.80
N ASP A 280 5.59 21.84 -18.74
CA ASP A 280 4.26 21.42 -19.22
C ASP A 280 3.22 21.25 -18.09
N TRP A 281 3.21 22.18 -17.12
CA TRP A 281 2.27 22.15 -16.01
C TRP A 281 1.90 23.55 -15.51
N MET A 282 0.88 23.63 -14.63
CA MET A 282 0.45 24.87 -13.97
C MET A 282 1.30 25.11 -12.71
N ALA A 283 2.29 26.00 -12.78
CA ALA A 283 3.17 26.33 -11.67
C ALA A 283 2.55 27.38 -10.74
N PRO A 284 2.73 27.28 -9.41
CA PRO A 284 2.35 28.33 -8.45
C PRO A 284 2.99 29.66 -8.82
N TYR A 285 2.21 30.75 -8.73
CA TYR A 285 2.72 32.07 -9.14
C TYR A 285 2.63 33.15 -8.05
N ASN A 286 1.44 33.46 -7.53
CA ASN A 286 1.24 34.40 -6.45
C ASN A 286 0.21 33.92 -5.46
N GLY A 287 0.47 34.07 -4.16
CA GLY A 287 -0.45 33.71 -3.08
C GLY A 287 0.02 32.57 -2.20
N GLU A 288 -0.90 31.89 -1.58
CA GLU A 288 -0.63 30.87 -0.57
C GLU A 288 -1.19 29.52 -0.99
N LYS A 289 -0.31 28.53 -1.11
CA LYS A 289 -0.69 27.10 -1.21
C LYS A 289 -0.91 26.58 0.21
N ILE A 290 -2.16 26.24 0.53
CA ILE A 290 -2.55 25.74 1.84
C ILE A 290 -2.86 24.25 1.73
N GLU A 291 -2.19 23.45 2.55
CA GLU A 291 -2.47 22.02 2.70
C GLU A 291 -3.18 21.77 4.02
N ILE A 292 -4.29 21.02 3.93
CA ILE A 292 -5.10 20.59 5.07
C ILE A 292 -4.93 19.08 5.18
N ASP A 293 -4.89 18.53 6.38
CA ASP A 293 -4.71 17.10 6.68
C ASP A 293 -5.46 16.21 5.66
N LEU A 294 -4.71 15.43 4.91
CA LEU A 294 -5.22 14.56 3.83
C LEU A 294 -6.19 13.48 4.33
N TYR A 295 -6.02 13.04 5.58
CA TYR A 295 -6.83 12.00 6.18
C TYR A 295 -8.03 12.55 6.96
N GLU A 296 -8.22 13.88 6.96
CA GLU A 296 -9.28 14.58 7.70
C GLU A 296 -9.35 14.25 9.20
N ARG A 297 -8.29 13.68 9.75
CA ARG A 297 -8.27 13.32 11.18
C ARG A 297 -8.42 14.56 12.06
N THR A 298 -7.69 15.63 11.71
CA THR A 298 -7.71 16.89 12.48
C THR A 298 -8.40 18.03 11.76
N LYS A 299 -8.58 17.96 10.42
CA LYS A 299 -9.07 19.03 9.54
C LYS A 299 -8.30 20.35 9.70
N LYS A 300 -7.07 20.28 10.18
CA LYS A 300 -6.20 21.41 10.45
C LYS A 300 -5.28 21.67 9.27
N ILE A 301 -4.78 22.88 9.17
CA ILE A 301 -3.73 23.25 8.23
C ILE A 301 -2.45 22.58 8.68
N ILE A 302 -1.78 21.86 7.76
CA ILE A 302 -0.47 21.23 7.99
C ILE A 302 0.66 22.01 7.37
N SER A 303 0.40 22.76 6.28
CA SER A 303 1.39 23.66 5.69
C SER A 303 0.76 24.86 4.97
N ILE A 304 1.52 25.95 4.91
CA ILE A 304 1.25 27.15 4.09
C ILE A 304 2.54 27.53 3.37
N LEU A 305 2.54 27.45 2.04
CA LEU A 305 3.65 27.90 1.20
C LEU A 305 3.26 29.18 0.46
N THR A 306 4.00 30.26 0.69
CA THR A 306 3.76 31.57 0.05
C THR A 306 4.62 31.74 -1.19
N TYR A 307 3.99 32.13 -2.29
CA TYR A 307 4.62 32.36 -3.58
C TYR A 307 4.50 33.82 -4.00
N LYS A 308 5.55 34.37 -4.64
CA LYS A 308 5.59 35.69 -5.26
C LYS A 308 6.33 35.59 -6.59
N ASN A 309 5.65 35.97 -7.69
CA ASN A 309 6.20 35.91 -9.04
C ASN A 309 6.80 34.55 -9.43
N GLY A 310 6.14 33.46 -9.04
CA GLY A 310 6.57 32.10 -9.34
C GLY A 310 7.64 31.52 -8.40
N LYS A 311 8.11 32.29 -7.42
CA LYS A 311 9.11 31.85 -6.45
C LYS A 311 8.48 31.63 -5.09
N GLY A 312 8.84 30.54 -4.41
CA GLY A 312 8.50 30.35 -3.00
C GLY A 312 9.27 31.36 -2.15
N THR A 313 8.59 32.05 -1.26
CA THR A 313 9.22 33.05 -0.38
C THR A 313 9.18 32.67 1.08
N GLU A 314 8.16 31.89 1.48
CA GLU A 314 7.95 31.48 2.87
C GLU A 314 7.22 30.13 2.93
N GLY A 315 7.54 29.30 3.90
CA GLY A 315 6.84 28.06 4.23
C GLY A 315 6.58 27.95 5.72
N LYS A 316 5.36 27.66 6.11
CA LYS A 316 4.95 27.40 7.49
C LYS A 316 4.46 25.97 7.62
N TYR A 317 4.90 25.25 8.65
CA TYR A 317 4.55 23.87 8.93
C TYR A 317 4.00 23.74 10.35
N PHE A 318 2.90 23.05 10.47
CA PHE A 318 2.14 22.93 11.71
C PHE A 318 2.05 21.46 12.16
N ASP A 319 1.93 21.25 13.46
CA ASP A 319 1.68 19.91 14.04
C ASP A 319 0.19 19.53 13.94
N GLN A 320 -0.11 18.35 14.50
CA GLN A 320 -1.47 17.81 14.54
C GLN A 320 -2.43 18.64 15.43
N GLU A 321 -1.90 19.43 16.36
CA GLU A 321 -2.62 20.36 17.20
C GLU A 321 -2.90 21.68 16.51
N GLY A 322 -2.21 21.97 15.40
CA GLY A 322 -2.27 23.18 14.59
C GLY A 322 -1.33 24.30 15.10
N GLU A 323 -0.35 23.92 15.94
CA GLU A 323 0.67 24.83 16.42
C GLU A 323 1.82 24.92 15.40
N LEU A 324 2.34 26.13 15.18
CA LEU A 324 3.43 26.37 14.24
C LEU A 324 4.73 25.70 14.75
N GLN A 325 5.27 24.76 14.01
CA GLN A 325 6.51 24.06 14.33
C GLN A 325 7.72 24.69 13.65
N ASN A 326 7.61 24.94 12.32
CA ASN A 326 8.71 25.52 11.55
C ASN A 326 8.21 26.58 10.57
N GLN A 327 9.05 27.60 10.36
CA GLN A 327 8.85 28.62 9.36
C GLN A 327 10.14 28.82 8.57
N TYR A 328 10.06 28.60 7.24
CA TYR A 328 11.17 28.68 6.31
C TYR A 328 11.07 29.98 5.51
N PHE A 329 12.19 30.64 5.34
CA PHE A 329 12.31 31.78 4.42
C PHE A 329 13.29 31.40 3.31
N TYR A 330 12.90 31.66 2.08
CA TYR A 330 13.67 31.29 0.90
C TYR A 330 14.32 32.51 0.26
N ASP A 331 15.45 32.32 -0.38
CA ASP A 331 16.13 33.32 -1.19
C ASP A 331 15.51 33.39 -2.61
N ASP A 332 16.09 34.27 -3.44
CA ASP A 332 15.62 34.44 -4.82
C ASP A 332 15.89 33.26 -5.74
N GLU A 333 16.72 32.31 -5.33
CA GLU A 333 17.04 31.06 -6.07
C GLU A 333 16.21 29.88 -5.59
N GLY A 334 15.43 30.06 -4.52
CA GLY A 334 14.60 29.03 -3.89
C GLY A 334 15.32 28.21 -2.83
N GLY A 335 16.56 28.56 -2.49
CA GLY A 335 17.32 27.99 -1.39
C GLY A 335 16.83 28.49 -0.03
N ALA A 336 17.05 27.69 1.02
CA ALA A 336 16.77 28.14 2.39
C ALA A 336 17.69 29.31 2.76
N LYS A 337 17.12 30.43 3.20
CA LYS A 337 17.83 31.61 3.72
C LYS A 337 17.84 31.60 5.25
N GLU A 338 16.71 31.32 5.85
CA GLU A 338 16.52 31.31 7.29
C GLU A 338 15.41 30.33 7.67
N ILE A 339 15.59 29.62 8.77
CA ILE A 339 14.56 28.74 9.37
C ILE A 339 14.32 29.18 10.80
N TRP A 340 13.05 29.35 11.15
CA TRP A 340 12.60 29.48 12.53
C TRP A 340 11.97 28.19 12.98
N SER A 341 12.43 27.62 14.06
CA SER A 341 11.79 26.47 14.70
C SER A 341 11.25 26.86 16.09
N PHE A 342 10.11 26.26 16.43
CA PHE A 342 9.37 26.55 17.65
C PHE A 342 9.26 25.27 18.48
N GLY A 343 9.65 25.34 19.75
CA GLY A 343 9.60 24.18 20.66
C GLY A 343 9.56 24.65 22.10
N ASN A 344 9.67 23.72 23.03
CA ASN A 344 9.61 24.00 24.49
C ASN A 344 10.68 25.00 24.99
N GLY A 345 11.74 25.21 24.21
CA GLY A 345 12.81 26.20 24.48
C GLY A 345 12.55 27.59 23.86
N GLY A 346 11.39 27.84 23.26
CA GLY A 346 11.07 29.06 22.54
C GLY A 346 11.51 29.02 21.06
N LYS A 347 11.50 30.21 20.43
CA LYS A 347 11.89 30.35 19.02
C LYS A 347 13.41 30.19 18.86
N GLN A 348 13.82 29.33 17.96
CA GLN A 348 15.19 29.19 17.49
C GLN A 348 15.31 29.66 16.04
N VAL A 349 16.49 30.13 15.64
CA VAL A 349 16.73 30.67 14.32
C VAL A 349 18.02 30.08 13.79
N LEU A 350 17.96 29.53 12.56
CA LEU A 350 19.11 29.06 11.80
C LEU A 350 19.19 29.86 10.49
N THR A 351 20.34 30.47 10.22
CA THR A 351 20.64 31.14 8.95
C THR A 351 21.43 30.24 8.02
N TYR A 352 21.28 30.48 6.73
CA TYR A 352 21.99 29.73 5.67
C TYR A 352 22.92 30.67 4.90
N ARG A 353 24.00 30.11 4.35
CA ARG A 353 24.90 30.78 3.41
C ARG A 353 25.27 29.74 2.33
N ASP A 354 25.13 30.14 1.05
CA ASP A 354 25.43 29.29 -0.11
C ASP A 354 24.69 27.92 -0.05
N GLY A 355 23.44 27.91 0.44
CA GLY A 355 22.61 26.71 0.59
C GLY A 355 22.95 25.80 1.78
N LEU A 356 23.98 26.15 2.59
CA LEU A 356 24.39 25.39 3.76
C LEU A 356 24.03 26.08 5.07
N PRO A 357 23.69 25.32 6.15
CA PRO A 357 23.51 25.86 7.49
C PRO A 357 24.73 26.67 7.92
N TYR A 358 24.50 27.88 8.46
CA TYR A 358 25.61 28.79 8.76
C TYR A 358 25.67 29.15 10.24
N ASN A 359 24.67 29.86 10.79
CA ASN A 359 24.66 30.27 12.19
C ASN A 359 23.31 30.08 12.82
N GLY A 360 23.32 29.60 14.08
CA GLY A 360 22.10 29.46 14.90
C GLY A 360 21.68 28.02 15.14
N SER A 361 20.42 27.82 15.47
CA SER A 361 19.90 26.51 15.85
C SER A 361 18.55 26.22 15.16
N VAL A 362 18.29 24.95 14.92
CA VAL A 362 17.02 24.45 14.34
C VAL A 362 16.55 23.23 15.13
N ILE A 363 15.23 23.07 15.23
CA ILE A 363 14.58 21.87 15.77
C ILE A 363 13.74 21.26 14.64
N GLU A 364 14.03 20.03 14.28
CA GLU A 364 13.30 19.27 13.26
C GLU A 364 13.14 17.80 13.68
N GLY A 365 11.90 17.28 13.65
CA GLY A 365 11.64 15.85 13.89
C GLY A 365 12.14 15.28 15.22
N GLY A 366 12.25 16.12 16.28
CA GLY A 366 12.80 15.71 17.58
C GLY A 366 14.33 15.85 17.68
N SER A 367 15.00 16.31 16.60
CA SER A 367 16.40 16.63 16.57
C SER A 367 16.63 18.14 16.70
N GLN A 368 17.55 18.55 17.53
CA GLN A 368 18.04 19.95 17.65
C GLN A 368 19.48 20.01 17.21
N SER A 369 19.76 20.86 16.19
CA SER A 369 21.12 21.10 15.70
C SER A 369 21.51 22.56 15.82
N THR A 370 22.75 22.85 16.20
CA THR A 370 23.33 24.19 16.35
C THR A 370 24.58 24.33 15.49
N TYR A 371 24.66 25.44 14.77
CA TYR A 371 25.75 25.76 13.85
C TYR A 371 26.44 27.10 14.23
N LYS A 372 27.72 27.18 13.96
CA LYS A 372 28.53 28.40 14.07
C LYS A 372 29.50 28.46 12.88
N ASP A 373 29.42 29.55 12.10
CA ASP A 373 30.28 29.79 10.92
C ASP A 373 30.34 28.60 9.94
N GLY A 374 29.19 27.92 9.74
CA GLY A 374 29.07 26.73 8.87
C GLY A 374 29.53 25.41 9.51
N VAL A 375 29.97 25.42 10.78
CA VAL A 375 30.37 24.22 11.52
C VAL A 375 29.22 23.75 12.41
N LEU A 376 28.91 22.47 12.35
CA LEU A 376 27.95 21.83 13.28
C LEU A 376 28.62 21.78 14.67
N MET A 377 28.06 22.52 15.62
CA MET A 377 28.58 22.58 16.98
C MET A 377 27.97 21.49 17.88
N GLU A 378 26.69 21.25 17.73
CA GLU A 378 25.98 20.28 18.56
C GLU A 378 24.75 19.76 17.79
N THR A 379 24.48 18.45 17.91
CA THR A 379 23.21 17.83 17.59
C THR A 379 22.74 17.01 18.77
N ARG A 380 21.45 17.13 19.10
CA ARG A 380 20.79 16.34 20.12
C ARG A 380 19.45 15.82 19.61
N GLU A 381 19.23 14.52 19.76
CA GLU A 381 17.97 13.87 19.41
C GLU A 381 17.31 13.28 20.66
N VAL A 382 15.97 13.31 20.66
CA VAL A 382 15.16 12.72 21.75
C VAL A 382 14.05 11.86 21.13
N ASN A 383 13.67 10.82 21.85
CA ASN A 383 12.48 10.03 21.48
C ASN A 383 11.19 10.77 21.86
N MET A 384 10.02 10.16 21.56
CA MET A 384 8.70 10.74 21.83
C MET A 384 8.47 11.02 23.34
N GLU A 385 9.21 10.35 24.23
CA GLU A 385 9.15 10.58 25.69
C GLU A 385 10.10 11.71 26.16
N GLY A 386 10.83 12.35 25.24
CA GLY A 386 11.81 13.40 25.53
C GLY A 386 13.13 12.88 26.08
N LYS A 387 13.39 11.56 26.07
CA LYS A 387 14.66 10.98 26.48
C LYS A 387 15.70 11.09 25.36
N PRO A 388 16.98 11.38 25.66
CA PRO A 388 18.01 11.46 24.65
C PRO A 388 18.20 10.09 23.95
N THR A 389 18.39 10.14 22.64
CA THR A 389 18.76 8.99 21.80
C THR A 389 20.13 9.16 21.18
N TYR A 390 20.50 10.41 20.88
CA TYR A 390 21.77 10.74 20.23
C TYR A 390 22.24 12.15 20.67
N GLU A 391 23.56 12.30 20.90
CA GLU A 391 24.22 13.58 21.08
C GLU A 391 25.54 13.58 20.32
N LYS A 392 25.82 14.64 19.56
CA LYS A 392 27.11 14.88 18.87
C LYS A 392 27.52 16.30 19.17
N LYS A 393 28.72 16.48 19.72
CA LYS A 393 29.22 17.80 20.15
C LYS A 393 30.64 18.02 19.64
N TYR A 394 30.88 19.18 19.03
CA TYR A 394 32.16 19.57 18.51
C TYR A 394 33.08 20.11 19.63
N ASP A 395 34.28 19.57 19.71
CA ASP A 395 35.38 20.07 20.56
C ASP A 395 36.33 20.89 19.69
N GLU A 396 36.15 22.22 19.68
CA GLU A 396 37.00 23.15 18.91
C GLU A 396 38.50 23.01 19.22
N SER A 397 38.85 22.63 20.46
CA SER A 397 40.25 22.54 20.90
C SER A 397 41.00 21.34 20.30
N LYS A 398 40.28 20.31 19.92
CA LYS A 398 40.83 19.04 19.39
C LYS A 398 40.45 18.79 17.94
N ASP A 399 39.58 19.63 17.36
CA ASP A 399 39.01 19.45 16.01
C ASP A 399 38.33 18.09 15.81
N ILE A 400 37.53 17.65 16.81
CA ILE A 400 36.82 16.38 16.81
C ILE A 400 35.39 16.55 17.32
N TYR A 401 34.55 15.59 17.00
CA TYR A 401 33.23 15.45 17.61
C TYR A 401 33.26 14.36 18.69
N GLU A 402 32.63 14.64 19.83
CA GLU A 402 32.23 13.67 20.84
C GLU A 402 30.83 13.20 20.53
N VAL A 403 30.65 11.88 20.45
CA VAL A 403 29.35 11.26 20.10
C VAL A 403 28.90 10.34 21.24
N LYS A 404 27.64 10.49 21.65
CA LYS A 404 26.97 9.65 22.62
C LYS A 404 25.67 9.10 22.04
N ILE A 405 25.48 7.81 22.16
CA ILE A 405 24.27 7.10 21.72
C ILE A 405 23.61 6.49 22.93
N TYR A 406 22.30 6.67 23.03
CA TYR A 406 21.51 6.22 24.17
C TYR A 406 20.46 5.19 23.73
N SER A 407 20.16 4.24 24.62
CA SER A 407 19.03 3.34 24.52
C SER A 407 18.17 3.51 25.78
N ASP A 408 16.88 3.78 25.63
CA ASP A 408 15.96 4.11 26.73
C ASP A 408 16.47 5.24 27.68
N GLY A 409 17.19 6.23 27.12
CA GLY A 409 17.78 7.33 27.84
C GLY A 409 19.06 6.98 28.63
N LYS A 410 19.57 5.75 28.53
CA LYS A 410 20.87 5.32 29.12
C LYS A 410 21.96 5.34 28.08
N LEU A 411 23.15 5.88 28.48
CA LEU A 411 24.32 5.89 27.60
C LEU A 411 24.71 4.45 27.23
N LYS A 412 24.75 4.16 25.90
CA LYS A 412 25.07 2.86 25.36
C LYS A 412 26.45 2.84 24.68
N TYR A 413 26.72 3.88 23.87
CA TYR A 413 28.01 4.03 23.19
C TYR A 413 28.56 5.45 23.38
N TYR A 414 29.89 5.56 23.49
CA TYR A 414 30.61 6.81 23.41
C TYR A 414 31.82 6.62 22.50
N TYR A 415 32.05 7.59 21.62
CA TYR A 415 33.24 7.64 20.76
C TYR A 415 33.52 9.07 20.33
N THR A 416 34.72 9.24 19.72
CA THR A 416 35.12 10.48 19.07
C THR A 416 35.38 10.25 17.60
N THR A 417 35.04 11.24 16.77
CA THR A 417 35.23 11.18 15.30
C THR A 417 35.60 12.56 14.77
N ASN A 418 36.33 12.60 13.68
CA ASN A 418 36.56 13.82 12.87
C ASN A 418 35.60 13.95 11.69
N ASN A 419 34.69 13.02 11.54
CA ASN A 419 33.68 13.03 10.46
C ASN A 419 32.62 14.12 10.69
N ARG A 420 32.57 15.12 9.77
CA ARG A 420 31.65 16.28 9.89
C ARG A 420 30.29 16.03 9.38
N TYR A 421 30.11 15.28 8.28
CA TYR A 421 28.87 15.33 7.50
C TYR A 421 28.36 13.99 6.97
N ASP A 422 29.14 12.91 6.95
CA ASP A 422 28.78 11.71 6.21
C ASP A 422 28.34 10.56 7.11
N GLU A 423 27.04 10.38 7.23
CA GLU A 423 26.45 9.17 7.82
C GLU A 423 26.73 7.93 6.96
N ASP A 424 27.03 8.12 5.65
CA ASP A 424 27.28 7.10 4.64
C ASP A 424 28.78 6.84 4.36
N ALA A 425 29.70 7.63 4.97
CA ALA A 425 31.12 7.39 4.81
C ALA A 425 31.58 6.18 5.63
N TYR A 426 32.60 5.47 5.16
CA TYR A 426 33.16 4.35 5.89
C TYR A 426 33.54 4.75 7.31
N PHE A 427 32.79 4.24 8.26
CA PHE A 427 32.90 4.60 9.66
C PHE A 427 34.20 4.05 10.30
N SER A 428 34.98 4.94 10.91
CA SER A 428 36.16 4.58 11.67
C SER A 428 36.13 5.24 13.04
N ALA A 429 36.10 4.44 14.11
CA ALA A 429 36.05 4.95 15.47
C ALA A 429 36.56 3.94 16.51
N GLU A 430 37.00 4.45 17.66
CA GLU A 430 37.18 3.67 18.87
C GLU A 430 36.01 3.90 19.81
N ILE A 431 35.12 2.91 19.92
CA ILE A 431 33.87 2.99 20.65
C ILE A 431 34.04 2.42 22.04
N THR A 432 33.56 3.15 23.06
CA THR A 432 33.39 2.65 24.40
C THR A 432 31.91 2.27 24.63
N PRO A 433 31.56 0.98 24.67
CA PRO A 433 30.23 0.55 25.03
C PRO A 433 30.04 0.61 26.56
N PHE A 434 28.78 0.73 26.98
CA PHE A 434 28.38 0.74 28.38
C PHE A 434 27.37 -0.36 28.67
N ASP A 435 27.46 -0.97 29.87
CA ASP A 435 26.45 -1.93 30.33
C ASP A 435 25.20 -1.23 30.85
N ASP A 436 24.15 -1.99 31.16
CA ASP A 436 22.86 -1.47 31.66
C ASP A 436 22.95 -0.68 32.99
N LYS A 437 24.11 -0.80 33.69
CA LYS A 437 24.42 -0.05 34.94
C LYS A 437 25.25 1.21 34.67
N GLY A 438 25.54 1.49 33.37
CA GLY A 438 26.37 2.64 32.97
C GLY A 438 27.87 2.45 33.18
N LYS A 439 28.38 1.21 33.36
CA LYS A 439 29.79 0.92 33.50
C LYS A 439 30.41 0.71 32.14
N PRO A 440 31.56 1.36 31.82
CA PRO A 440 32.26 1.16 30.56
C PRO A 440 32.77 -0.29 30.43
N MET A 441 32.61 -0.83 29.21
CA MET A 441 33.05 -2.15 28.82
C MET A 441 34.33 -2.07 27.96
N SER A 442 34.77 -3.21 27.46
CA SER A 442 35.96 -3.29 26.55
C SER A 442 35.68 -2.53 25.27
N LYS A 443 36.68 -1.70 24.87
CA LYS A 443 36.59 -0.91 23.65
C LYS A 443 36.43 -1.74 22.40
N ILE A 444 35.69 -1.22 21.45
CA ILE A 444 35.45 -1.74 20.10
C ILE A 444 36.22 -0.81 19.15
N VAL A 445 36.98 -1.38 18.22
CA VAL A 445 37.69 -0.60 17.20
C VAL A 445 37.11 -0.96 15.85
N ILE A 446 36.57 0.05 15.15
CA ILE A 446 36.06 -0.04 13.77
C ILE A 446 37.02 0.77 12.91
N LYS A 447 37.39 0.23 11.75
CA LYS A 447 38.18 0.90 10.73
C LYS A 447 37.58 0.62 9.36
N ASP A 448 37.30 1.69 8.61
CA ASP A 448 36.73 1.63 7.25
C ASP A 448 35.48 0.71 7.18
N GLY A 449 34.56 0.90 8.13
CA GLY A 449 33.33 0.11 8.26
C GLY A 449 33.54 -1.31 8.78
N LYS A 450 34.74 -1.74 9.15
CA LYS A 450 35.01 -3.12 9.59
C LYS A 450 35.53 -3.16 11.02
N ILE A 451 35.07 -4.17 11.76
CA ILE A 451 35.50 -4.37 13.14
C ILE A 451 36.92 -4.92 13.19
N GLU A 452 37.83 -4.17 13.84
CA GLU A 452 39.21 -4.60 14.02
C GLU A 452 39.48 -5.23 15.41
N LYS A 453 38.71 -4.78 16.41
CA LYS A 453 38.82 -5.29 17.77
C LYS A 453 37.50 -5.18 18.52
N GLY A 454 37.25 -6.13 19.39
CA GLY A 454 36.04 -6.16 20.20
C GLY A 454 34.88 -6.92 19.56
N VAL A 455 33.71 -6.74 20.10
CA VAL A 455 32.45 -7.35 19.64
C VAL A 455 31.37 -6.28 19.64
N LEU A 456 30.80 -6.01 18.48
CA LEU A 456 29.68 -5.12 18.32
C LEU A 456 28.39 -5.94 18.18
N LYS A 457 27.35 -5.60 18.94
CA LYS A 457 26.02 -6.21 18.85
C LYS A 457 25.02 -5.15 18.48
N LEU A 458 24.28 -5.39 17.42
CA LEU A 458 23.21 -4.51 16.91
C LEU A 458 21.91 -5.29 16.84
N LYS A 459 20.79 -4.65 17.15
CA LYS A 459 19.45 -5.22 16.93
C LYS A 459 19.00 -4.93 15.49
N SER A 460 18.34 -5.89 14.87
CA SER A 460 17.67 -5.68 13.58
C SER A 460 16.27 -5.11 13.79
N TYR A 461 15.90 -4.12 13.00
CA TYR A 461 14.58 -3.47 13.07
C TYR A 461 13.40 -4.40 12.67
N ALA A 462 13.67 -5.45 11.88
CA ALA A 462 12.59 -6.22 11.26
C ALA A 462 12.13 -7.45 12.06
N ASP A 463 13.00 -8.12 12.86
CA ASP A 463 12.73 -9.49 13.27
C ASP A 463 13.19 -9.89 14.68
N ALA A 464 13.27 -9.00 15.64
CA ALA A 464 13.81 -9.32 17.00
C ALA A 464 15.21 -10.03 16.95
N GLU A 465 15.90 -9.95 15.83
CA GLU A 465 17.24 -10.50 15.63
C GLU A 465 18.30 -9.60 16.23
N THR A 466 19.33 -10.21 16.81
CA THR A 466 20.56 -9.51 17.22
C THR A 466 21.69 -9.97 16.32
N VAL A 467 22.41 -9.02 15.71
CA VAL A 467 23.59 -9.31 14.89
C VAL A 467 24.87 -8.95 15.66
N GLU A 468 25.78 -9.89 15.78
CA GLU A 468 27.07 -9.74 16.44
C GLU A 468 28.19 -9.71 15.39
N TYR A 469 29.00 -8.67 15.40
CA TYR A 469 30.18 -8.50 14.54
C TYR A 469 31.44 -8.62 15.40
N SER A 470 32.44 -9.40 14.91
CA SER A 470 33.73 -9.57 15.56
C SER A 470 34.81 -9.96 14.57
N LYS A 471 36.10 -9.76 14.95
CA LYS A 471 37.25 -10.24 14.20
C LYS A 471 38.00 -11.31 14.98
N LYS A 472 38.28 -12.44 14.35
CA LYS A 472 39.04 -13.56 14.93
C LYS A 472 40.21 -13.91 14.00
N GLY A 473 41.39 -13.39 14.31
CA GLY A 473 42.60 -13.51 13.45
C GLY A 473 42.30 -12.88 12.06
N LYS A 474 42.40 -13.70 11.00
CA LYS A 474 42.13 -13.26 9.62
C LYS A 474 40.66 -13.33 9.19
N TRP A 475 39.75 -13.65 10.11
CA TRP A 475 38.33 -13.82 9.81
C TRP A 475 37.49 -12.73 10.45
N TYR A 476 36.63 -12.09 9.65
CA TYR A 476 35.49 -11.35 10.12
C TYR A 476 34.33 -12.33 10.36
N VAL A 477 33.67 -12.23 11.50
CA VAL A 477 32.64 -13.15 11.90
C VAL A 477 31.35 -12.34 12.17
N LYS A 478 30.31 -12.69 11.46
CA LYS A 478 28.94 -12.18 11.66
C LYS A 478 28.08 -13.29 12.23
N ARG A 479 27.42 -13.08 13.35
CA ARG A 479 26.50 -14.02 13.98
C ARG A 479 25.14 -13.39 14.11
N THR A 480 24.12 -14.11 13.68
CA THR A 480 22.72 -13.70 13.84
C THR A 480 22.08 -14.56 14.91
N TYR A 481 21.40 -13.92 15.85
CA TYR A 481 20.67 -14.54 16.95
C TYR A 481 19.21 -14.17 16.87
N LEU A 482 18.32 -15.15 17.08
CA LEU A 482 16.89 -14.94 17.30
C LEU A 482 16.58 -15.39 18.74
N GLU A 483 15.92 -14.51 19.53
CA GLU A 483 15.59 -14.77 20.94
C GLU A 483 16.78 -15.34 21.78
N LYS A 484 18.01 -14.87 21.51
CA LYS A 484 19.29 -15.31 22.10
C LYS A 484 19.83 -16.65 21.57
N GLU A 485 19.14 -17.34 20.67
CA GLU A 485 19.66 -18.54 20.01
C GLU A 485 20.44 -18.17 18.75
N LEU A 486 21.62 -18.76 18.57
CA LEU A 486 22.44 -18.56 17.36
C LEU A 486 21.78 -19.29 16.18
N ILE A 487 21.25 -18.53 15.22
CA ILE A 487 20.61 -19.09 14.03
C ILE A 487 21.56 -19.12 12.81
N LYS A 488 22.56 -18.23 12.74
CA LYS A 488 23.50 -18.16 11.62
C LYS A 488 24.87 -17.66 12.07
N GLU A 489 25.96 -18.32 11.59
CA GLU A 489 27.33 -17.78 11.67
C GLU A 489 27.95 -17.73 10.27
N GLU A 490 28.45 -16.58 9.88
CA GLU A 490 29.12 -16.32 8.60
C GLU A 490 30.54 -15.89 8.88
N ARG A 491 31.49 -16.32 8.03
CA ARG A 491 32.92 -16.00 8.17
C ARG A 491 33.47 -15.51 6.83
N PHE A 492 34.09 -14.35 6.85
CA PHE A 492 34.66 -13.68 5.69
C PHE A 492 36.18 -13.49 5.92
N LYS A 493 36.99 -13.72 4.90
CA LYS A 493 38.43 -13.49 4.99
C LYS A 493 38.73 -12.01 4.87
N SER A 494 39.72 -11.50 5.62
CA SER A 494 40.14 -10.09 5.59
C SER A 494 40.80 -9.64 4.28
N ASP A 495 41.25 -10.58 3.44
CA ASP A 495 41.92 -10.40 2.14
C ASP A 495 41.04 -10.84 0.93
N GLY A 496 39.76 -11.17 1.16
CA GLY A 496 38.83 -11.63 0.14
C GLY A 496 37.91 -10.53 -0.42
N ASP A 497 37.04 -10.91 -1.38
CA ASP A 497 35.97 -10.04 -1.88
C ASP A 497 34.95 -9.81 -0.78
N TYR A 498 34.75 -8.54 -0.38
CA TYR A 498 33.91 -8.13 0.75
C TYR A 498 32.45 -7.81 0.35
N SER A 499 32.05 -8.10 -0.88
CA SER A 499 30.71 -7.77 -1.36
C SER A 499 29.58 -8.33 -0.48
N ASP A 500 29.87 -9.36 0.33
CA ASP A 500 28.90 -10.03 1.22
C ASP A 500 29.11 -9.68 2.72
N TYR A 501 30.14 -8.90 3.08
CA TYR A 501 30.33 -8.44 4.46
C TYR A 501 29.57 -7.14 4.68
N PHE A 502 28.72 -7.14 5.68
CA PHE A 502 27.95 -5.95 6.04
C PHE A 502 28.90 -4.90 6.66
N GLU A 503 29.09 -3.78 5.97
CA GLU A 503 29.87 -2.66 6.48
C GLU A 503 29.11 -1.95 7.61
N ILE A 504 29.84 -1.52 8.64
CA ILE A 504 29.26 -0.84 9.80
C ILE A 504 29.28 0.65 9.53
N TYR A 505 28.11 1.26 9.45
CA TYR A 505 27.89 2.70 9.32
C TYR A 505 27.51 3.31 10.68
N GLU A 506 27.78 4.60 10.86
CA GLU A 506 27.42 5.31 12.09
C GLU A 506 25.92 5.21 12.39
N ILE A 507 25.07 5.30 11.36
CA ILE A 507 23.61 5.20 11.47
C ILE A 507 23.15 3.89 12.11
N MET A 508 23.87 2.80 11.90
CA MET A 508 23.53 1.50 12.49
C MET A 508 23.67 1.46 14.01
N LEU A 509 24.50 2.32 14.59
CA LEU A 509 24.63 2.46 16.03
C LEU A 509 23.47 3.23 16.64
N ARG A 510 22.74 4.02 15.83
CA ARG A 510 21.62 4.88 16.23
C ARG A 510 20.28 4.18 16.16
N THR A 511 20.20 3.06 15.44
CA THR A 511 18.95 2.35 15.16
C THR A 511 18.56 1.29 16.19
N GLU A 512 19.09 1.36 17.42
CA GLU A 512 18.74 0.43 18.50
C GLU A 512 17.64 0.96 19.45
#